data_0dd8b1f2fc6b981c13ed5d1e05b86aba
#
_entry.id   0dd8b1f2fc6b981c13ed5d1e05b86aba
#
_cell.length_a   1.000
_cell.length_b   1.000
_cell.length_c   1.000
_cell.angle_alpha   90.00
_cell.angle_beta   90.00
_cell.angle_gamma   90.00
#
_symmetry.space_group_name_H-M   'P 1'
#
loop_
_entity.id
_entity.type
_entity.pdbx_description
1 polymer ?
#
loop_
_entity_poly.entity_id
_entity_poly.type
_entity_poly.pdbx_seq_one_letter_code
_entity_poly.pdbx_strand_id
1 'polypeptide(L)'
;MKLVHTVQELRAELDIQRKAGKKIGLVPTMGALHEGHASLVRRAVAENEIVVVSDFVNPTQFNDKNDLLKYPRTLEADCELLEKEGATYV
;
A
#
# COMPACT_ATOMS: atom_id res chain seq x y z
N MET A 1 -4.31 -3.00 -10.85
CA MET A 1 -3.82 -3.10 -9.44
C MET A 1 -4.34 -4.39 -8.82
N LYS A 2 -3.52 -5.05 -8.04
CA LYS A 2 -3.89 -6.30 -7.36
C LYS A 2 -3.89 -6.09 -5.85
N LEU A 3 -5.00 -6.43 -5.20
CA LEU A 3 -5.12 -6.43 -3.74
C LEU A 3 -4.63 -7.78 -3.21
N VAL A 4 -3.71 -7.74 -2.25
CA VAL A 4 -3.06 -8.91 -1.66
C VAL A 4 -3.24 -8.86 -0.14
N HIS A 5 -3.60 -9.98 0.48
CA HIS A 5 -3.89 -10.04 1.92
C HIS A 5 -2.80 -10.75 2.75
N THR A 6 -1.87 -11.44 2.13
CA THR A 6 -0.82 -12.18 2.85
C THR A 6 0.57 -11.83 2.35
N VAL A 7 1.55 -11.91 3.26
CA VAL A 7 2.96 -11.71 2.92
C VAL A 7 3.44 -12.77 1.91
N GLN A 8 2.99 -14.01 2.06
CA GLN A 8 3.35 -15.10 1.16
C GLN A 8 2.89 -14.84 -0.27
N GLU A 9 1.65 -14.41 -0.44
CA GLU A 9 1.09 -14.06 -1.75
C GLU A 9 1.85 -12.88 -2.37
N LEU A 10 2.14 -11.85 -1.59
CA LEU A 10 2.90 -10.70 -2.06
C LEU A 10 4.31 -11.09 -2.49
N ARG A 11 5.00 -11.92 -1.71
CA ARG A 11 6.34 -12.40 -2.07
C ARG A 11 6.36 -13.13 -3.41
N ALA A 12 5.38 -13.99 -3.63
CA ALA A 12 5.27 -14.72 -4.89
C ALA A 12 5.13 -13.75 -6.08
N GLU A 13 4.30 -12.74 -5.95
CA GLU A 13 4.12 -11.72 -6.99
C GLU A 13 5.38 -10.89 -7.21
N LEU A 14 6.04 -10.46 -6.13
CA LEU A 14 7.25 -9.64 -6.22
C LEU A 14 8.44 -10.41 -6.79
N ASP A 15 8.55 -11.71 -6.51
CA ASP A 15 9.61 -12.54 -7.07
C ASP A 15 9.53 -12.59 -8.59
N ILE A 16 8.33 -12.67 -9.15
CA ILE A 16 8.10 -12.61 -10.59
C ILE A 16 8.64 -11.29 -11.16
N GLN A 17 8.32 -10.17 -10.51
CA GLN A 17 8.74 -8.85 -10.96
C GLN A 17 10.26 -8.66 -10.85
N ARG A 18 10.88 -9.15 -9.78
CA ARG A 18 12.33 -9.09 -9.59
C ARG A 18 13.05 -9.89 -10.65
N LYS A 19 12.57 -11.08 -11.00
CA LYS A 19 13.15 -11.91 -12.07
C LYS A 19 13.05 -11.24 -13.43
N ALA A 20 12.04 -10.41 -13.63
CA ALA A 20 11.89 -9.59 -14.82
C ALA A 20 12.79 -8.35 -14.82
N GLY A 21 13.57 -8.12 -13.76
CA GLY A 21 14.49 -6.98 -13.65
C GLY A 21 13.83 -5.65 -13.34
N LYS A 22 12.60 -5.66 -12.84
CA LYS A 22 11.86 -4.43 -12.57
C LYS A 22 12.20 -3.84 -11.20
N LYS A 23 12.26 -2.52 -11.15
CA LYS A 23 12.51 -1.77 -9.92
C LYS A 23 11.22 -1.66 -9.10
N ILE A 24 11.30 -2.03 -7.81
CA ILE A 24 10.17 -2.08 -6.90
C ILE A 24 10.28 -0.99 -5.85
N GLY A 25 9.22 -0.20 -5.69
CA GLY A 25 9.09 0.80 -4.63
C GLY A 25 8.03 0.39 -3.62
N LEU A 26 8.23 0.75 -2.36
CA LEU A 26 7.30 0.48 -1.26
C LEU A 26 6.83 1.79 -0.63
N VAL A 27 5.51 1.94 -0.47
CA VAL A 27 4.90 3.06 0.26
C VAL A 27 4.10 2.49 1.43
N PRO A 28 4.61 2.54 2.66
CA PRO A 28 3.87 2.06 3.82
C PRO A 28 2.83 3.09 4.27
N THR A 29 1.61 2.62 4.57
CA THR A 29 0.54 3.45 5.11
C THR A 29 -0.24 2.70 6.19
N MET A 30 -1.05 3.44 6.94
CA MET A 30 -1.98 2.87 7.91
C MET A 30 -3.43 2.89 7.40
N GLY A 31 -3.65 3.20 6.12
CA GLY A 31 -4.98 3.37 5.54
C GLY A 31 -5.54 4.77 5.75
N ALA A 32 -6.83 4.95 5.46
CA ALA A 32 -7.50 6.25 5.49
C ALA A 32 -6.74 7.28 4.63
N LEU A 33 -6.52 6.94 3.38
CA LEU A 33 -5.62 7.69 2.49
C LEU A 33 -6.22 9.04 2.07
N HIS A 34 -5.35 10.01 1.86
CA HIS A 34 -5.70 11.36 1.40
C HIS A 34 -4.69 11.85 0.34
N GLU A 35 -4.80 13.11 -0.07
CA GLU A 35 -3.94 13.68 -1.13
C GLU A 35 -2.44 13.60 -0.81
N GLY A 36 -2.07 13.72 0.47
CA GLY A 36 -0.66 13.55 0.86
C GLY A 36 -0.13 12.16 0.51
N HIS A 37 -0.91 11.12 0.75
CA HIS A 37 -0.57 9.74 0.36
C HIS A 37 -0.54 9.61 -1.16
N ALA A 38 -1.53 10.18 -1.86
CA ALA A 38 -1.58 10.14 -3.32
C ALA A 38 -0.32 10.75 -3.95
N SER A 39 0.16 11.84 -3.39
CA SER A 39 1.41 12.49 -3.82
C SER A 39 2.62 11.57 -3.68
N LEU A 40 2.73 10.85 -2.57
CA LEU A 40 3.81 9.89 -2.35
C LEU A 40 3.75 8.73 -3.36
N VAL A 41 2.56 8.22 -3.62
CA VAL A 41 2.35 7.12 -4.58
C VAL A 41 2.71 7.58 -6.00
N ARG A 42 2.29 8.78 -6.40
CA ARG A 42 2.64 9.35 -7.71
C ARG A 42 4.15 9.43 -7.90
N ARG A 43 4.87 9.87 -6.87
CA ARG A 43 6.32 9.95 -6.91
C ARG A 43 6.95 8.57 -7.02
N ALA A 44 6.46 7.60 -6.25
CA ALA A 44 6.94 6.22 -6.31
C ALA A 44 6.73 5.61 -7.70
N VAL A 45 5.57 5.85 -8.31
CA VAL A 45 5.25 5.39 -9.67
C VAL A 45 6.17 6.02 -10.71
N ALA A 46 6.55 7.29 -10.53
CA ALA A 46 7.47 7.97 -11.42
C ALA A 46 8.90 7.41 -11.33
N GLU A 47 9.31 6.90 -10.18
CA GLU A 47 10.67 6.43 -9.93
C GLU A 47 10.83 4.90 -9.98
N ASN A 48 9.74 4.15 -10.02
CA ASN A 48 9.76 2.67 -10.00
C ASN A 48 8.78 2.10 -11.01
N GLU A 49 9.08 0.91 -11.51
CA GLU A 49 8.19 0.20 -12.44
C GLU A 49 7.06 -0.50 -11.69
N ILE A 50 7.33 -0.99 -10.49
CA ILE A 50 6.39 -1.68 -9.62
C ILE A 50 6.28 -0.92 -8.32
N VAL A 51 5.06 -0.58 -7.91
CA VAL A 51 4.81 0.11 -6.64
C VAL A 51 3.88 -0.71 -5.77
N VAL A 52 4.35 -1.04 -4.58
CA VAL A 52 3.60 -1.74 -3.54
C VAL A 52 3.20 -0.72 -2.48
N VAL A 53 1.91 -0.65 -2.17
CA VAL A 53 1.41 0.18 -1.08
C VAL A 53 0.91 -0.73 0.03
N SER A 54 1.48 -0.58 1.21
CA SER A 54 1.07 -1.31 2.41
C SER A 54 -0.03 -0.53 3.12
N ASP A 55 -1.18 -1.17 3.32
CA ASP A 55 -2.32 -0.61 4.05
C ASP A 55 -2.52 -1.44 5.32
N PHE A 56 -1.80 -1.09 6.38
CA PHE A 56 -1.74 -1.86 7.60
C PHE A 56 -1.82 -0.96 8.83
N VAL A 57 -2.78 -1.24 9.70
CA VAL A 57 -2.91 -0.55 10.99
C VAL A 57 -2.09 -1.31 12.03
N ASN A 58 -1.01 -0.67 12.52
CA ASN A 58 -0.13 -1.27 13.52
C ASN A 58 -0.65 -0.96 14.94
N PRO A 59 -1.19 -1.95 15.67
CA PRO A 59 -1.75 -1.71 16.99
C PRO A 59 -0.71 -1.25 18.03
N THR A 60 0.58 -1.50 17.80
CA THR A 60 1.63 -1.06 18.73
C THR A 60 1.86 0.45 18.70
N GLN A 61 1.36 1.15 17.68
CA GLN A 61 1.44 2.61 17.56
C GLN A 61 0.33 3.34 18.35
N PHE A 62 -0.62 2.59 18.90
CA PHE A 62 -1.72 3.15 19.67
C PHE A 62 -1.51 2.88 21.17
N ASN A 63 -1.63 3.94 21.99
CA ASN A 63 -1.54 3.84 23.45
C ASN A 63 -2.81 3.29 24.07
N ASP A 64 -3.94 3.40 23.37
CA ASP A 64 -5.25 3.00 23.83
C ASP A 64 -5.93 2.13 22.77
N LYS A 65 -6.47 0.98 23.19
CA LYS A 65 -7.21 0.08 22.28
C LYS A 65 -8.45 0.74 21.69
N ASN A 66 -9.04 1.71 22.39
CA ASN A 66 -10.18 2.46 21.86
C ASN A 66 -9.78 3.31 20.66
N ASP A 67 -8.59 3.89 20.68
CA ASP A 67 -8.08 4.66 19.54
C ASP A 67 -7.90 3.76 18.32
N LEU A 68 -7.39 2.54 18.51
CA LEU A 68 -7.26 1.56 17.44
C LEU A 68 -8.63 1.18 16.86
N LEU A 69 -9.62 0.96 17.70
CA LEU A 69 -10.97 0.61 17.27
C LEU A 69 -11.67 1.74 16.52
N LYS A 70 -11.35 2.98 16.86
CA LYS A 70 -11.90 4.19 16.21
C LYS A 70 -11.15 4.60 14.96
N TYR A 71 -9.98 4.01 14.70
CA TYR A 71 -9.19 4.36 13.52
C TYR A 71 -9.96 4.00 12.24
N PRO A 72 -10.10 4.95 11.30
CA PRO A 72 -10.86 4.70 10.06
C PRO A 72 -10.27 3.53 9.26
N ARG A 73 -11.15 2.66 8.77
CA ARG A 73 -10.78 1.54 7.90
C ARG A 73 -11.60 1.64 6.63
N THR A 74 -10.98 2.18 5.58
CA THR A 74 -11.64 2.56 4.33
C THR A 74 -10.97 1.86 3.15
N LEU A 75 -10.87 0.52 3.23
CA LEU A 75 -10.10 -0.26 2.25
C LEU A 75 -10.58 -0.03 0.82
N GLU A 76 -11.88 0.01 0.59
CA GLU A 76 -12.41 0.22 -0.76
C GLU A 76 -12.03 1.59 -1.33
N ALA A 77 -12.20 2.64 -0.53
CA ALA A 77 -11.82 4.00 -0.93
C ALA A 77 -10.31 4.12 -1.14
N ASP A 78 -9.53 3.49 -0.26
CA ASP A 78 -8.07 3.45 -0.38
C ASP A 78 -7.64 2.77 -1.69
N CYS A 79 -8.25 1.64 -2.02
CA CYS A 79 -7.95 0.93 -3.27
C CYS A 79 -8.31 1.76 -4.50
N GLU A 80 -9.43 2.47 -4.48
CA GLU A 80 -9.82 3.36 -5.59
C GLU A 80 -8.79 4.47 -5.81
N LEU A 81 -8.35 5.11 -4.73
CA LEU A 81 -7.32 6.15 -4.79
C LEU A 81 -6.02 5.60 -5.34
N LEU A 82 -5.58 4.46 -4.83
CA LEU A 82 -4.29 3.85 -5.20
C LEU A 82 -4.30 3.35 -6.65
N GLU A 83 -5.39 2.78 -7.11
CA GLU A 83 -5.54 2.36 -8.50
C GLU A 83 -5.46 3.56 -9.44
N LYS A 84 -6.14 4.65 -9.10
CA LYS A 84 -6.11 5.90 -9.85
C LYS A 84 -4.69 6.47 -9.95
N GLU A 85 -3.90 6.36 -8.89
CA GLU A 85 -2.53 6.87 -8.84
C GLU A 85 -1.49 5.91 -9.44
N GLY A 86 -1.89 4.72 -9.84
CA GLY A 86 -1.03 3.80 -10.58
C GLY A 86 -0.28 2.77 -9.73
N ALA A 87 -0.70 2.52 -8.50
CA ALA A 87 -0.12 1.46 -7.67
C ALA A 87 -0.28 0.10 -8.35
N THR A 88 0.70 -0.79 -8.18
CA THR A 88 0.68 -2.13 -8.77
C THR A 88 0.04 -3.13 -7.81
N TYR A 89 0.43 -3.08 -6.55
CA TYR A 89 -0.07 -3.97 -5.49
C TYR A 89 -0.45 -3.17 -4.24
N VAL A 90 -1.49 -3.64 -3.55
CA VAL A 90 -1.90 -3.14 -2.24
C VAL A 90 -2.01 -4.31 -1.29
#